data_ea22cd6d51e159d2ceeb03e67191c290
#
_entry.id   ea22cd6d51e159d2ceeb03e67191c290
#
_cell.length_a   1.000
_cell.length_b   1.000
_cell.length_c   1.000
_cell.angle_alpha   90.00
_cell.angle_beta   90.00
_cell.angle_gamma   90.00
#
_symmetry.space_group_name_H-M   'P 1'
#
loop_
_entity.id
_entity.type
_entity.pdbx_description
1 polymer ?
#
loop_
_entity_poly.entity_id
_entity_poly.type
_entity_poly.pdbx_seq_one_letter_code
_entity_poly.pdbx_strand_id
1 'polypeptide(L)'
;MRSKLGYFFAYTAVFFSLIFCLYHLAYVNKIFPRVWAGQTELSNLTLNQAEARLTQVLPSSLPRLKLVFGNQEWSIDPTEINLNYSPQATGQKAFLLGRGQGIFPDLKRKWQLWIKGETLAWNFNFDEAKLEEQLQQIINSVNEAPILPALVLEKDGQITLIPGKNGRLVDEPELEQILLEHFGQLNFNTVNLPVRLTTVAVTEAQLAAGRQRAELIKDKTLTLRSGEFVKKLKGQELVDLIGWDQPWNEEKINSLIANLGVSLNRPAQDALFQFEAGRVKEFRPAKDGIKVDEAVTKEAIIAALSSWEPVEISIATSEPRIKTSEVNQMGIRELIGKGESYFYHSIPGRIHNVALTAAKLNGVLVAPGETFSFNQTVGDVSKETGYQPAYVIKSGRTVLDDGGGVCQVSTTLFRAALAT
;
A
#
# COMPACT_ATOMS: atom_id res chain seq x y z
N MET A 1 45.62 61.70 38.97
CA MET A 1 44.53 61.24 38.00
C MET A 1 44.30 59.74 38.01
N ARG A 2 45.31 58.86 38.09
CA ARG A 2 45.16 57.42 38.06
C ARG A 2 44.27 56.79 39.17
N SER A 3 44.30 57.32 40.41
CA SER A 3 43.52 56.79 41.53
C SER A 3 42.02 57.07 41.39
N LYS A 4 41.62 58.29 40.93
CA LYS A 4 40.19 58.64 40.75
C LYS A 4 39.50 57.76 39.65
N LEU A 5 40.22 57.37 38.59
CA LEU A 5 39.75 56.52 37.56
C LEU A 5 39.54 55.06 38.07
N GLY A 6 40.44 54.60 38.94
CA GLY A 6 40.29 53.27 39.59
C GLY A 6 39.07 53.18 40.49
N TYR A 7 38.81 54.24 41.30
CA TYR A 7 37.59 54.29 42.13
C TYR A 7 36.31 54.35 41.28
N PHE A 8 36.32 55.08 40.17
CA PHE A 8 35.18 55.12 39.24
C PHE A 8 34.86 53.72 38.66
N PHE A 9 35.86 52.98 38.18
CA PHE A 9 35.66 51.61 37.70
C PHE A 9 35.23 50.67 38.83
N ALA A 10 35.73 50.77 40.01
CA ALA A 10 35.32 49.96 41.15
C ALA A 10 33.87 50.25 41.55
N TYR A 11 33.42 51.48 41.61
CA TYR A 11 32.05 51.87 41.93
C TYR A 11 31.08 51.39 40.81
N THR A 12 31.46 51.55 39.54
CA THR A 12 30.62 51.02 38.41
C THR A 12 30.51 49.51 38.43
N ALA A 13 31.59 48.79 38.72
CA ALA A 13 31.57 47.34 38.85
C ALA A 13 30.66 46.85 40.00
N VAL A 14 30.80 47.53 41.20
CA VAL A 14 29.93 47.26 42.36
C VAL A 14 28.44 47.51 42.00
N PHE A 15 28.17 48.64 41.35
CA PHE A 15 26.81 49.01 40.94
C PHE A 15 26.19 48.00 39.99
N PHE A 16 26.92 47.60 38.97
CA PHE A 16 26.43 46.54 38.05
C PHE A 16 26.30 45.18 38.73
N SER A 17 27.21 44.82 39.63
CA SER A 17 27.09 43.58 40.43
C SER A 17 25.85 43.63 41.33
N LEU A 18 25.54 44.76 41.93
CA LEU A 18 24.35 44.94 42.78
C LEU A 18 23.06 44.79 41.94
N ILE A 19 23.00 45.43 40.78
CA ILE A 19 21.88 45.31 39.85
C ILE A 19 21.70 43.83 39.40
N PHE A 20 22.80 43.17 39.09
CA PHE A 20 22.81 41.76 38.71
C PHE A 20 22.29 40.86 39.83
N CYS A 21 22.73 41.07 41.08
CA CYS A 21 22.25 40.33 42.24
C CYS A 21 20.74 40.58 42.49
N LEU A 22 20.32 41.87 42.44
CA LEU A 22 18.91 42.25 42.62
C LEU A 22 18.03 41.61 41.53
N TYR A 23 18.47 41.59 40.26
CA TYR A 23 17.80 40.94 39.19
C TYR A 23 17.66 39.43 39.43
N HIS A 24 18.72 38.75 39.84
CA HIS A 24 18.69 37.33 40.16
C HIS A 24 17.75 36.99 41.31
N LEU A 25 17.76 37.82 42.38
CA LEU A 25 16.86 37.66 43.51
C LEU A 25 15.40 37.88 43.12
N ALA A 26 15.12 38.87 42.27
CA ALA A 26 13.75 39.14 41.78
C ALA A 26 13.18 37.98 40.93
N TYR A 27 14.04 37.22 40.23
CA TYR A 27 13.64 36.15 39.33
C TYR A 27 13.93 34.73 39.84
N VAL A 28 14.34 34.55 41.10
CA VAL A 28 14.60 33.20 41.66
C VAL A 28 13.43 32.25 41.44
N ASN A 29 12.21 32.71 41.72
CA ASN A 29 10.98 31.91 41.64
C ASN A 29 10.02 32.38 40.53
N LYS A 30 10.48 33.17 39.56
CA LYS A 30 9.66 33.74 38.51
C LYS A 30 10.23 33.45 37.14
N ILE A 31 9.37 33.28 36.14
CA ILE A 31 9.72 33.20 34.73
C ILE A 31 10.35 34.52 34.29
N PHE A 32 11.41 34.43 33.50
CA PHE A 32 12.12 35.63 33.01
C PHE A 32 11.21 36.48 32.11
N PRO A 33 11.54 37.77 31.93
CA PRO A 33 10.71 38.65 31.11
C PRO A 33 10.72 38.20 29.63
N ARG A 34 9.67 38.60 28.89
CA ARG A 34 9.47 38.34 27.48
C ARG A 34 9.44 36.85 27.13
N VAL A 35 8.77 36.05 27.97
CA VAL A 35 8.49 34.62 27.70
C VAL A 35 7.01 34.45 27.48
N TRP A 36 6.68 33.81 26.37
CA TRP A 36 5.30 33.45 25.98
C TRP A 36 5.18 31.94 25.77
N ALA A 37 3.98 31.42 25.90
CA ALA A 37 3.60 30.13 25.38
C ALA A 37 2.47 30.33 24.34
N GLY A 38 2.78 30.10 23.06
CA GLY A 38 1.91 30.54 21.98
C GLY A 38 1.62 32.04 22.09
N GLN A 39 0.36 32.41 22.27
CA GLN A 39 -0.05 33.83 22.46
C GLN A 39 -0.17 34.25 23.94
N THR A 40 0.12 33.35 24.88
CA THR A 40 -0.06 33.62 26.31
C THR A 40 1.25 34.10 26.94
N GLU A 41 1.24 35.33 27.49
CA GLU A 41 2.38 35.87 28.20
C GLU A 41 2.56 35.23 29.59
N LEU A 42 3.76 34.73 29.86
CA LEU A 42 4.16 34.11 31.12
C LEU A 42 5.19 34.90 31.90
N SER A 43 5.60 36.06 31.38
CA SER A 43 6.61 36.95 31.99
C SER A 43 6.29 37.28 33.42
N ASN A 44 7.30 37.26 34.31
CA ASN A 44 7.22 37.65 35.73
C ASN A 44 6.27 36.76 36.60
N LEU A 45 5.66 35.72 36.05
CA LEU A 45 4.81 34.79 36.80
C LEU A 45 5.68 33.77 37.56
N THR A 46 5.21 33.35 38.73
CA THR A 46 5.73 32.11 39.36
C THR A 46 5.24 30.88 38.58
N LEU A 47 5.87 29.72 38.82
CA LEU A 47 5.46 28.49 38.18
C LEU A 47 3.95 28.22 38.35
N ASN A 48 3.45 28.29 39.59
CA ASN A 48 2.03 28.03 39.88
C ASN A 48 1.10 29.05 39.21
N GLN A 49 1.51 30.32 39.12
CA GLN A 49 0.74 31.37 38.43
C GLN A 49 0.73 31.13 36.90
N ALA A 50 1.85 30.67 36.34
CA ALA A 50 1.95 30.35 34.91
C ALA A 50 1.07 29.15 34.57
N GLU A 51 1.10 28.08 35.37
CA GLU A 51 0.23 26.91 35.21
C GLU A 51 -1.26 27.29 35.31
N ALA A 52 -1.63 28.07 36.30
CA ALA A 52 -3.00 28.56 36.45
C ALA A 52 -3.43 29.41 35.24
N ARG A 53 -2.53 30.31 34.75
CA ARG A 53 -2.80 31.14 33.58
C ARG A 53 -2.99 30.33 32.33
N LEU A 54 -2.13 29.32 32.10
CA LEU A 54 -2.21 28.41 30.97
C LEU A 54 -3.49 27.55 31.03
N THR A 55 -3.84 27.05 32.21
CA THR A 55 -5.08 26.27 32.40
C THR A 55 -6.33 27.11 32.12
N GLN A 56 -6.30 28.40 32.49
CA GLN A 56 -7.41 29.32 32.23
C GLN A 56 -7.60 29.65 30.76
N VAL A 57 -6.50 29.71 30.00
CA VAL A 57 -6.51 30.03 28.56
C VAL A 57 -6.86 28.81 27.72
N LEU A 58 -6.56 27.58 28.21
CA LEU A 58 -6.88 26.36 27.52
C LEU A 58 -8.41 26.17 27.47
N PRO A 59 -9.02 26.08 26.24
CA PRO A 59 -10.45 25.90 26.13
C PRO A 59 -10.88 24.53 26.66
N SER A 60 -12.06 24.46 27.24
CA SER A 60 -12.64 23.20 27.74
C SER A 60 -12.89 22.17 26.63
N SER A 61 -13.04 22.63 25.38
CA SER A 61 -13.15 21.82 24.18
C SER A 61 -12.32 22.46 23.09
N LEU A 62 -11.39 21.70 22.52
CA LEU A 62 -10.56 22.16 21.43
C LEU A 62 -11.38 22.27 20.14
N PRO A 63 -11.27 23.36 19.38
CA PRO A 63 -11.96 23.48 18.10
C PRO A 63 -11.35 22.54 17.05
N ARG A 64 -12.15 22.15 16.07
CA ARG A 64 -11.66 21.38 14.91
C ARG A 64 -10.71 22.23 14.07
N LEU A 65 -9.61 21.61 13.66
CA LEU A 65 -8.70 22.24 12.71
C LEU A 65 -9.19 21.98 11.29
N LYS A 66 -9.44 23.06 10.55
CA LYS A 66 -9.88 23.00 9.16
C LYS A 66 -8.69 22.95 8.22
N LEU A 67 -8.75 22.02 7.26
CA LEU A 67 -7.83 21.91 6.13
C LEU A 67 -8.58 22.26 4.85
N VAL A 68 -8.01 23.08 3.98
CA VAL A 68 -8.68 23.50 2.75
C VAL A 68 -7.76 23.35 1.54
N PHE A 69 -8.36 22.96 0.41
CA PHE A 69 -7.72 23.00 -0.91
C PHE A 69 -8.76 23.29 -1.98
N GLY A 70 -8.62 24.40 -2.68
CA GLY A 70 -9.62 24.87 -3.64
C GLY A 70 -10.98 25.08 -2.99
N ASN A 71 -11.98 24.33 -3.43
CA ASN A 71 -13.34 24.34 -2.88
C ASN A 71 -13.62 23.19 -1.92
N GLN A 72 -12.63 22.39 -1.59
CA GLN A 72 -12.76 21.26 -0.68
C GLN A 72 -12.30 21.65 0.72
N GLU A 73 -13.02 21.16 1.74
CA GLU A 73 -12.74 21.41 3.14
C GLU A 73 -12.80 20.08 3.90
N TRP A 74 -11.82 19.85 4.76
CA TRP A 74 -11.76 18.74 5.70
C TRP A 74 -11.55 19.29 7.11
N SER A 75 -11.78 18.46 8.11
CA SER A 75 -11.53 18.86 9.49
C SER A 75 -10.87 17.74 10.27
N ILE A 76 -9.86 18.07 11.05
CA ILE A 76 -9.25 17.20 12.04
C ILE A 76 -9.92 17.49 13.38
N ASP A 77 -10.52 16.47 13.99
CA ASP A 77 -11.10 16.57 15.33
C ASP A 77 -10.02 16.23 16.37
N PRO A 78 -9.64 17.19 17.24
CA PRO A 78 -8.61 16.97 18.25
C PRO A 78 -8.93 15.79 19.19
N THR A 79 -10.19 15.48 19.39
CA THR A 79 -10.60 14.37 20.27
C THR A 79 -10.33 13.01 19.65
N GLU A 80 -10.48 12.89 18.34
CA GLU A 80 -10.22 11.65 17.60
C GLU A 80 -8.75 11.28 17.56
N ILE A 81 -7.86 12.29 17.51
CA ILE A 81 -6.42 12.09 17.56
C ILE A 81 -5.86 12.12 18.98
N ASN A 82 -6.69 12.14 20.01
CA ASN A 82 -6.29 12.25 21.43
C ASN A 82 -5.35 13.44 21.70
N LEU A 83 -5.56 14.59 21.05
CA LEU A 83 -4.74 15.78 21.26
C LEU A 83 -4.97 16.36 22.66
N ASN A 84 -3.94 16.33 23.49
CA ASN A 84 -3.97 16.82 24.85
C ASN A 84 -2.83 17.79 25.12
N TYR A 85 -3.14 18.86 25.85
CA TYR A 85 -2.16 19.86 26.27
C TYR A 85 -1.81 19.70 27.73
N SER A 86 -0.56 19.98 28.10
CA SER A 86 -0.08 20.00 29.46
C SER A 86 0.33 21.42 29.88
N PRO A 87 -0.57 22.19 30.54
CA PRO A 87 -0.23 23.48 31.12
C PRO A 87 0.95 23.40 32.09
N GLN A 88 1.02 22.34 32.89
CA GLN A 88 2.09 22.11 33.86
C GLN A 88 3.45 21.94 33.16
N ALA A 89 3.56 21.05 32.18
CA ALA A 89 4.81 20.83 31.44
C ALA A 89 5.23 22.08 30.66
N THR A 90 4.28 22.84 30.10
CA THR A 90 4.53 24.12 29.40
C THR A 90 5.06 25.16 30.37
N GLY A 91 4.43 25.34 31.54
CA GLY A 91 4.87 26.25 32.59
C GLY A 91 6.27 25.90 33.12
N GLN A 92 6.52 24.59 33.32
CA GLN A 92 7.83 24.10 33.75
C GLN A 92 8.93 24.37 32.72
N LYS A 93 8.65 24.15 31.43
CA LYS A 93 9.56 24.47 30.32
C LYS A 93 9.90 25.99 30.31
N ALA A 94 8.88 26.83 30.46
CA ALA A 94 9.07 28.28 30.53
C ALA A 94 9.91 28.70 31.77
N PHE A 95 9.68 28.09 32.92
CA PHE A 95 10.42 28.38 34.15
C PHE A 95 11.88 27.94 34.07
N LEU A 96 12.19 26.84 33.38
CA LEU A 96 13.54 26.31 33.23
C LEU A 96 14.39 27.07 32.20
N LEU A 97 13.81 27.96 31.40
CA LEU A 97 14.58 28.78 30.46
C LEU A 97 15.67 29.58 31.19
N GLY A 98 16.90 29.44 30.74
CA GLY A 98 18.07 30.13 31.35
C GLY A 98 18.40 29.61 32.74
N ARG A 99 18.06 28.36 33.09
CA ARG A 99 18.37 27.70 34.34
C ARG A 99 18.83 26.26 34.10
N GLY A 100 19.92 25.86 34.81
CA GLY A 100 20.35 24.47 34.87
C GLY A 100 21.32 23.99 33.79
N GLN A 101 21.73 24.85 32.85
CA GLN A 101 22.74 24.51 31.84
C GLN A 101 24.18 24.94 32.20
N GLY A 102 24.34 25.61 33.31
CA GLY A 102 25.62 26.14 33.78
C GLY A 102 25.68 27.69 33.72
N ILE A 103 26.64 28.25 34.42
CA ILE A 103 26.70 29.73 34.66
C ILE A 103 26.72 30.52 33.32
N PHE A 104 27.61 30.17 32.41
CA PHE A 104 27.77 30.93 31.15
C PHE A 104 26.61 30.73 30.17
N PRO A 105 26.15 29.48 29.88
CA PRO A 105 24.98 29.27 29.05
C PRO A 105 23.72 29.94 29.59
N ASP A 106 23.48 29.83 30.91
CA ASP A 106 22.31 30.42 31.56
C ASP A 106 22.34 31.95 31.48
N LEU A 107 23.52 32.58 31.68
CA LEU A 107 23.68 34.03 31.58
C LEU A 107 23.44 34.51 30.13
N LYS A 108 24.01 33.79 29.14
CA LYS A 108 23.78 34.08 27.71
C LYS A 108 22.30 33.98 27.38
N ARG A 109 21.64 32.95 27.89
CA ARG A 109 20.20 32.68 27.63
C ARG A 109 19.31 33.77 28.25
N LYS A 110 19.60 34.21 29.51
CA LYS A 110 18.90 35.32 30.19
C LYS A 110 19.04 36.61 29.41
N TRP A 111 20.24 36.89 28.90
CA TRP A 111 20.51 38.08 28.07
C TRP A 111 19.69 38.02 26.75
N GLN A 112 19.62 36.86 26.11
CA GLN A 112 18.82 36.69 24.90
C GLN A 112 17.32 36.89 25.16
N LEU A 113 16.79 36.33 26.27
CA LEU A 113 15.40 36.53 26.68
C LEU A 113 15.10 38.02 26.93
N TRP A 114 16.00 38.72 27.57
CA TRP A 114 15.82 40.15 27.87
C TRP A 114 15.77 41.02 26.60
N ILE A 115 16.58 40.70 25.58
CA ILE A 115 16.62 41.47 24.32
C ILE A 115 15.54 41.06 23.36
N LYS A 116 15.45 39.77 23.06
CA LYS A 116 14.61 39.24 21.98
C LYS A 116 13.28 38.67 22.48
N GLY A 117 13.25 38.19 23.71
CA GLY A 117 12.14 37.36 24.19
C GLY A 117 12.16 35.96 23.59
N GLU A 118 11.19 35.15 23.94
CA GLU A 118 10.99 33.82 23.41
C GLU A 118 9.53 33.38 23.50
N THR A 119 9.02 32.82 22.40
CA THR A 119 7.73 32.17 22.37
C THR A 119 7.95 30.67 22.35
N LEU A 120 7.50 29.99 23.39
CA LEU A 120 7.53 28.54 23.47
C LEU A 120 6.31 27.92 22.81
N ALA A 121 6.52 26.77 22.19
CA ALA A 121 5.40 25.91 21.85
C ALA A 121 4.80 25.32 23.13
N TRP A 122 3.48 25.17 23.17
CA TRP A 122 2.80 24.41 24.18
C TRP A 122 3.34 22.99 24.24
N ASN A 123 3.37 22.41 25.40
CA ASN A 123 3.62 20.97 25.54
C ASN A 123 2.31 20.23 25.28
N PHE A 124 2.30 19.39 24.26
CA PHE A 124 1.14 18.60 23.84
C PHE A 124 1.57 17.19 23.47
N ASN A 125 0.63 16.28 23.47
CA ASN A 125 0.75 14.93 22.94
C ASN A 125 -0.48 14.59 22.14
N PHE A 126 -0.33 13.70 21.17
CA PHE A 126 -1.41 13.18 20.34
C PHE A 126 -1.06 11.76 19.88
N ASP A 127 -2.03 11.07 19.30
CA ASP A 127 -1.88 9.74 18.72
C ASP A 127 -1.46 9.91 17.25
N GLU A 128 -0.18 9.67 16.98
CA GLU A 128 0.41 9.82 15.65
C GLU A 128 -0.27 8.91 14.62
N ALA A 129 -0.58 7.66 14.98
CA ALA A 129 -1.21 6.71 14.06
C ALA A 129 -2.62 7.15 13.63
N LYS A 130 -3.39 7.71 14.57
CA LYS A 130 -4.73 8.24 14.26
C LYS A 130 -4.68 9.50 13.41
N LEU A 131 -3.71 10.39 13.67
CA LEU A 131 -3.51 11.56 12.81
C LEU A 131 -3.13 11.14 11.41
N GLU A 132 -2.19 10.21 11.26
CA GLU A 132 -1.75 9.71 9.97
C GLU A 132 -2.91 9.06 9.20
N GLU A 133 -3.76 8.25 9.85
CA GLU A 133 -4.94 7.65 9.23
C GLU A 133 -5.90 8.72 8.66
N GLN A 134 -6.18 9.78 9.43
CA GLN A 134 -7.03 10.87 8.95
C GLN A 134 -6.38 11.65 7.81
N LEU A 135 -5.08 11.93 7.90
CA LEU A 135 -4.33 12.63 6.85
C LEU A 135 -4.28 11.82 5.56
N GLN A 136 -4.07 10.50 5.62
CA GLN A 136 -4.03 9.65 4.43
C GLN A 136 -5.35 9.65 3.66
N GLN A 137 -6.49 9.69 4.34
CA GLN A 137 -7.79 9.84 3.68
C GLN A 137 -7.89 11.17 2.91
N ILE A 138 -7.43 12.26 3.51
CA ILE A 138 -7.43 13.59 2.88
C ILE A 138 -6.44 13.62 1.71
N ILE A 139 -5.22 13.15 1.92
CA ILE A 139 -4.16 13.08 0.92
C ILE A 139 -4.61 12.29 -0.30
N ASN A 140 -5.20 11.13 -0.11
CA ASN A 140 -5.71 10.30 -1.19
C ASN A 140 -6.84 10.97 -1.98
N SER A 141 -7.62 11.85 -1.35
CA SER A 141 -8.68 12.60 -2.03
C SER A 141 -8.16 13.79 -2.85
N VAL A 142 -6.96 14.28 -2.54
CA VAL A 142 -6.33 15.44 -3.20
C VAL A 142 -5.33 15.01 -4.26
N ASN A 143 -4.57 13.93 -3.99
CA ASN A 143 -3.52 13.47 -4.88
C ASN A 143 -4.10 13.01 -6.23
N GLU A 144 -3.54 13.53 -7.30
CA GLU A 144 -3.81 13.09 -8.67
C GLU A 144 -2.49 12.78 -9.38
N ALA A 145 -2.39 11.57 -9.92
CA ALA A 145 -1.25 11.22 -10.77
C ALA A 145 -1.27 12.05 -12.07
N PRO A 146 -0.12 12.46 -12.60
CA PRO A 146 -0.05 13.12 -13.89
C PRO A 146 -0.50 12.16 -15.00
N ILE A 147 -1.25 12.66 -15.97
CA ILE A 147 -1.67 11.91 -17.15
C ILE A 147 -0.70 12.27 -18.27
N LEU A 148 0.01 11.27 -18.78
CA LEU A 148 0.91 11.45 -19.92
C LEU A 148 0.12 11.81 -21.19
N PRO A 149 0.72 12.54 -22.15
CA PRO A 149 0.13 12.75 -23.45
C PRO A 149 -0.17 11.41 -24.15
N ALA A 150 -1.21 11.36 -24.96
CA ALA A 150 -1.57 10.17 -25.72
C ALA A 150 -1.66 10.48 -27.22
N LEU A 151 -1.30 9.50 -28.02
CA LEU A 151 -1.45 9.54 -29.47
C LEU A 151 -2.66 8.70 -29.86
N VAL A 152 -3.59 9.29 -30.60
CA VAL A 152 -4.81 8.61 -31.05
C VAL A 152 -4.83 8.56 -32.57
N LEU A 153 -5.03 7.36 -33.10
CA LEU A 153 -5.27 7.14 -34.51
C LEU A 153 -6.78 7.33 -34.78
N GLU A 154 -7.11 8.43 -35.42
CA GLU A 154 -8.48 8.76 -35.79
C GLU A 154 -8.97 7.85 -36.93
N LYS A 155 -10.30 7.82 -37.13
CA LYS A 155 -10.92 6.98 -38.19
C LYS A 155 -10.53 7.38 -39.61
N ASP A 156 -10.13 8.62 -39.82
CA ASP A 156 -9.62 9.14 -41.10
C ASP A 156 -8.12 8.82 -41.33
N GLY A 157 -7.48 8.13 -40.40
CA GLY A 157 -6.07 7.74 -40.46
C GLY A 157 -5.09 8.82 -39.99
N GLN A 158 -5.56 9.92 -39.41
CA GLN A 158 -4.72 10.97 -38.84
C GLN A 158 -4.30 10.61 -37.40
N ILE A 159 -3.09 11.03 -37.02
CA ILE A 159 -2.62 10.92 -35.64
C ILE A 159 -2.89 12.22 -34.88
N THR A 160 -3.77 12.16 -33.90
CA THR A 160 -4.10 13.26 -33.00
C THR A 160 -3.34 13.12 -31.69
N LEU A 161 -2.72 14.20 -31.21
CA LEU A 161 -2.10 14.29 -29.92
C LEU A 161 -3.12 14.80 -28.89
N ILE A 162 -3.41 13.98 -27.89
CA ILE A 162 -4.15 14.41 -26.69
C ILE A 162 -3.11 14.92 -25.69
N PRO A 163 -3.17 16.19 -25.26
CA PRO A 163 -2.21 16.73 -24.32
C PRO A 163 -2.30 16.05 -22.97
N GLY A 164 -1.15 15.88 -22.32
CA GLY A 164 -1.10 15.38 -20.95
C GLY A 164 -1.69 16.39 -19.95
N LYS A 165 -1.97 15.90 -18.75
CA LYS A 165 -2.47 16.72 -17.64
C LYS A 165 -1.52 16.60 -16.46
N ASN A 166 -1.10 17.74 -15.89
CA ASN A 166 -0.31 17.74 -14.67
C ASN A 166 -1.07 17.07 -13.52
N GLY A 167 -0.34 16.33 -12.73
CA GLY A 167 -0.82 15.81 -11.48
C GLY A 167 -0.61 16.78 -10.33
N ARG A 168 -0.99 16.37 -9.13
CA ARG A 168 -0.78 17.09 -7.89
C ARG A 168 -0.56 16.13 -6.75
N LEU A 169 0.29 16.51 -5.82
CA LEU A 169 0.61 15.74 -4.62
C LEU A 169 0.63 16.68 -3.42
N VAL A 170 0.07 16.25 -2.32
CA VAL A 170 0.21 16.94 -1.03
C VAL A 170 1.65 16.76 -0.56
N ASP A 171 2.26 17.84 -0.08
CA ASP A 171 3.56 17.81 0.58
C ASP A 171 3.39 17.38 2.03
N GLU A 172 3.44 16.07 2.26
CA GLU A 172 3.19 15.47 3.57
C GLU A 172 4.15 16.00 4.66
N PRO A 173 5.47 16.10 4.43
CA PRO A 173 6.37 16.66 5.43
C PRO A 173 6.08 18.11 5.78
N GLU A 174 5.71 18.94 4.79
CA GLU A 174 5.34 20.35 5.02
C GLU A 174 4.01 20.44 5.76
N LEU A 175 3.04 19.59 5.43
CA LEU A 175 1.76 19.52 6.13
C LEU A 175 1.94 19.15 7.60
N GLU A 176 2.75 18.13 7.88
CA GLU A 176 3.04 17.70 9.24
C GLU A 176 3.69 18.84 10.06
N GLN A 177 4.68 19.52 9.49
CA GLN A 177 5.32 20.65 10.14
C GLN A 177 4.32 21.76 10.46
N ILE A 178 3.44 22.11 9.52
CA ILE A 178 2.40 23.13 9.71
C ILE A 178 1.46 22.73 10.85
N LEU A 179 1.04 21.45 10.88
CA LEU A 179 0.15 20.95 11.93
C LEU A 179 0.81 21.01 13.31
N LEU A 180 2.08 20.58 13.42
CA LEU A 180 2.83 20.64 14.67
C LEU A 180 3.02 22.08 15.15
N GLU A 181 3.27 23.03 14.25
CA GLU A 181 3.33 24.45 14.58
C GLU A 181 1.98 24.98 15.09
N HIS A 182 0.88 24.63 14.42
CA HIS A 182 -0.47 25.01 14.81
C HIS A 182 -0.82 24.47 16.20
N PHE A 183 -0.56 23.19 16.46
CA PHE A 183 -0.77 22.58 17.76
C PHE A 183 0.15 23.23 18.82
N GLY A 184 1.43 23.44 18.48
CA GLY A 184 2.37 24.09 19.40
C GLY A 184 2.00 25.52 19.78
N GLN A 185 1.27 26.21 18.94
CA GLN A 185 0.79 27.59 19.22
C GLN A 185 -0.62 27.65 19.77
N LEU A 186 -1.29 26.50 20.00
CA LEU A 186 -2.73 26.41 20.33
C LEU A 186 -3.58 27.18 19.31
N ASN A 187 -3.24 27.04 18.04
CA ASN A 187 -3.84 27.74 16.92
C ASN A 187 -4.65 26.76 16.07
N PHE A 188 -5.96 26.97 15.95
CA PHE A 188 -6.88 26.14 15.17
C PHE A 188 -7.47 26.90 13.97
N ASN A 189 -6.75 27.90 13.46
CA ASN A 189 -7.14 28.58 12.24
C ASN A 189 -7.02 27.62 11.05
N THR A 190 -7.77 27.94 9.99
CA THR A 190 -7.76 27.16 8.74
C THR A 190 -6.36 27.08 8.14
N VAL A 191 -5.95 25.88 7.77
CA VAL A 191 -4.69 25.57 7.10
C VAL A 191 -4.96 25.26 5.63
N ASN A 192 -4.24 25.92 4.74
CA ASN A 192 -4.21 25.53 3.34
C ASN A 192 -3.30 24.31 3.17
N LEU A 193 -3.80 23.27 2.49
CA LEU A 193 -2.97 22.10 2.20
C LEU A 193 -1.79 22.49 1.30
N PRO A 194 -0.56 22.16 1.67
CA PRO A 194 0.60 22.36 0.83
C PRO A 194 0.56 21.34 -0.32
N VAL A 195 0.22 21.81 -1.53
CA VAL A 195 0.09 20.94 -2.70
C VAL A 195 1.12 21.35 -3.75
N ARG A 196 1.89 20.37 -4.21
CA ARG A 196 2.85 20.54 -5.31
C ARG A 196 2.26 20.02 -6.60
N LEU A 197 2.46 20.74 -7.70
CA LEU A 197 2.14 20.24 -9.02
C LEU A 197 3.20 19.25 -9.48
N THR A 198 2.75 18.08 -9.93
CA THR A 198 3.59 17.10 -10.61
C THR A 198 3.46 17.34 -12.10
N THR A 199 4.46 17.94 -12.70
CA THR A 199 4.45 18.27 -14.13
C THR A 199 4.64 17.03 -14.98
N VAL A 200 3.92 16.96 -16.10
CA VAL A 200 4.21 15.98 -17.17
C VAL A 200 5.49 16.44 -17.88
N ALA A 201 6.59 15.75 -17.60
CA ALA A 201 7.89 16.10 -18.16
C ALA A 201 8.09 15.51 -19.57
N VAL A 202 7.18 15.80 -20.51
CA VAL A 202 7.34 15.42 -21.93
C VAL A 202 7.61 16.69 -22.73
N THR A 203 8.78 16.74 -23.37
CA THR A 203 9.23 17.89 -24.16
C THR A 203 8.57 17.93 -25.54
N GLU A 204 8.54 19.10 -26.16
CA GLU A 204 8.06 19.27 -27.55
C GLU A 204 8.83 18.36 -28.55
N ALA A 205 10.11 18.16 -28.33
CA ALA A 205 10.93 17.25 -29.15
C ALA A 205 10.46 15.79 -29.03
N GLN A 206 10.13 15.34 -27.80
CA GLN A 206 9.60 13.99 -27.57
C GLN A 206 8.20 13.82 -28.18
N LEU A 207 7.35 14.85 -28.08
CA LEU A 207 6.02 14.84 -28.70
C LEU A 207 6.13 14.75 -30.25
N ALA A 208 7.04 15.51 -30.85
CA ALA A 208 7.27 15.48 -32.29
C ALA A 208 7.82 14.10 -32.74
N ALA A 209 8.80 13.54 -32.00
CA ALA A 209 9.36 12.22 -32.27
C ALA A 209 8.33 11.10 -32.11
N GLY A 210 7.49 11.16 -31.08
CA GLY A 210 6.40 10.22 -30.87
C GLY A 210 5.38 10.25 -32.00
N ARG A 211 4.96 11.46 -32.43
CA ARG A 211 4.03 11.66 -33.56
C ARG A 211 4.63 11.11 -34.86
N GLN A 212 5.89 11.43 -35.16
CA GLN A 212 6.59 10.92 -36.35
C GLN A 212 6.64 9.38 -36.33
N ARG A 213 6.92 8.78 -35.18
CA ARG A 213 6.94 7.32 -35.04
C ARG A 213 5.54 6.74 -35.26
N ALA A 214 4.50 7.36 -34.73
CA ALA A 214 3.12 6.91 -34.92
C ALA A 214 2.73 6.91 -36.40
N GLU A 215 3.08 7.96 -37.17
CA GLU A 215 2.86 8.01 -38.61
C GLU A 215 3.57 6.89 -39.38
N LEU A 216 4.76 6.48 -38.94
CA LEU A 216 5.54 5.41 -39.58
C LEU A 216 4.94 4.02 -39.31
N ILE A 217 4.26 3.82 -38.18
CA ILE A 217 3.82 2.48 -37.75
C ILE A 217 2.33 2.26 -37.84
N LYS A 218 1.48 3.29 -37.98
CA LYS A 218 0.00 3.19 -37.96
C LYS A 218 -0.56 2.16 -38.95
N ASP A 219 0.09 1.99 -40.11
CA ASP A 219 -0.34 1.08 -41.18
C ASP A 219 0.40 -0.27 -41.11
N LYS A 220 1.28 -0.47 -40.15
CA LYS A 220 2.04 -1.70 -39.97
C LYS A 220 1.19 -2.74 -39.22
N THR A 221 1.67 -3.98 -39.25
CA THR A 221 1.08 -5.08 -38.50
C THR A 221 2.20 -5.88 -37.86
N LEU A 222 2.15 -6.06 -36.56
CA LEU A 222 3.01 -6.97 -35.82
C LEU A 222 2.25 -8.23 -35.50
N THR A 223 2.76 -9.38 -35.92
CA THR A 223 2.13 -10.70 -35.70
C THR A 223 2.83 -11.40 -34.57
N LEU A 224 2.10 -11.78 -33.53
CA LEU A 224 2.55 -12.60 -32.39
C LEU A 224 1.98 -14.00 -32.54
N ARG A 225 2.82 -15.04 -32.39
CA ARG A 225 2.42 -16.45 -32.60
C ARG A 225 2.85 -17.33 -31.43
N SER A 226 2.08 -18.38 -31.18
CA SER A 226 2.47 -19.50 -30.31
C SER A 226 1.66 -20.72 -30.71
N GLY A 227 2.24 -21.64 -31.47
CA GLY A 227 1.52 -22.75 -32.06
C GLY A 227 0.38 -22.27 -32.97
N GLU A 228 -0.86 -22.69 -32.65
CA GLU A 228 -2.07 -22.26 -33.39
C GLU A 228 -2.54 -20.83 -32.99
N PHE A 229 -2.05 -20.31 -31.89
CA PHE A 229 -2.42 -18.97 -31.43
C PHE A 229 -1.77 -17.91 -32.29
N VAL A 230 -2.56 -16.99 -32.83
CA VAL A 230 -2.07 -15.83 -33.59
C VAL A 230 -2.80 -14.57 -33.14
N LYS A 231 -2.03 -13.58 -32.71
CA LYS A 231 -2.53 -12.22 -32.44
C LYS A 231 -1.85 -11.23 -33.36
N LYS A 232 -2.62 -10.36 -34.01
CA LYS A 232 -2.11 -9.29 -34.86
C LYS A 232 -2.37 -7.95 -34.20
N LEU A 233 -1.32 -7.21 -33.91
CA LEU A 233 -1.38 -5.83 -33.44
C LEU A 233 -1.35 -4.90 -34.65
N LYS A 234 -2.28 -3.94 -34.70
CA LYS A 234 -2.38 -2.96 -35.80
C LYS A 234 -3.04 -1.67 -35.34
N GLY A 235 -2.81 -0.60 -36.09
CA GLY A 235 -3.44 0.70 -35.84
C GLY A 235 -3.16 1.21 -34.43
N GLN A 236 -4.21 1.51 -33.67
CA GLN A 236 -4.09 2.06 -32.31
C GLN A 236 -3.31 1.14 -31.37
N GLU A 237 -3.44 -0.18 -31.45
CA GLU A 237 -2.69 -1.10 -30.60
C GLU A 237 -1.17 -0.96 -30.74
N LEU A 238 -0.68 -0.60 -31.95
CA LEU A 238 0.75 -0.29 -32.18
C LEU A 238 1.11 1.09 -31.69
N VAL A 239 0.25 2.10 -31.93
CA VAL A 239 0.47 3.48 -31.50
C VAL A 239 0.54 3.56 -29.98
N ASP A 240 -0.23 2.76 -29.26
CA ASP A 240 -0.22 2.69 -27.78
C ASP A 240 1.10 2.18 -27.20
N LEU A 241 1.92 1.48 -28.00
CA LEU A 241 3.23 1.00 -27.60
C LEU A 241 4.33 2.07 -27.68
N ILE A 242 4.05 3.26 -28.19
CA ILE A 242 5.03 4.34 -28.30
C ILE A 242 5.33 4.91 -26.91
N GLY A 243 6.62 5.00 -26.60
CA GLY A 243 7.11 5.65 -25.37
C GLY A 243 7.51 7.11 -25.64
N TRP A 244 7.59 7.89 -24.56
CA TRP A 244 8.04 9.28 -24.61
C TRP A 244 9.53 9.43 -24.33
N ASP A 245 10.03 8.78 -23.27
CA ASP A 245 11.45 8.79 -22.88
C ASP A 245 12.27 7.78 -23.70
N GLN A 246 11.67 6.63 -23.97
CA GLN A 246 12.21 5.57 -24.81
C GLN A 246 11.33 5.41 -26.06
N PRO A 247 11.87 4.82 -27.14
CA PRO A 247 11.09 4.58 -28.35
C PRO A 247 9.79 3.84 -28.11
N TRP A 248 9.80 2.90 -27.15
CA TRP A 248 8.66 2.04 -26.82
C TRP A 248 8.29 2.14 -25.35
N ASN A 249 7.01 2.07 -25.06
CA ASN A 249 6.46 2.08 -23.70
C ASN A 249 6.51 0.67 -23.12
N GLU A 250 7.47 0.44 -22.23
CA GLU A 250 7.68 -0.86 -21.62
C GLU A 250 6.49 -1.32 -20.76
N GLU A 251 5.79 -0.42 -20.08
CA GLU A 251 4.61 -0.75 -19.27
C GLU A 251 3.46 -1.27 -20.15
N LYS A 252 3.27 -0.64 -21.31
CA LYS A 252 2.26 -1.11 -22.29
C LYS A 252 2.65 -2.44 -22.90
N ILE A 253 3.93 -2.66 -23.19
CA ILE A 253 4.43 -3.96 -23.66
C ILE A 253 4.23 -5.04 -22.56
N ASN A 254 4.58 -4.74 -21.31
CA ASN A 254 4.38 -5.66 -20.20
C ASN A 254 2.87 -6.01 -20.02
N SER A 255 2.00 -5.00 -20.12
CA SER A 255 0.55 -5.20 -20.07
C SER A 255 0.04 -6.08 -21.23
N LEU A 256 0.59 -5.88 -22.44
CA LEU A 256 0.29 -6.74 -23.59
C LEU A 256 0.70 -8.20 -23.31
N ILE A 257 1.91 -8.41 -22.78
CA ILE A 257 2.43 -9.75 -22.46
C ILE A 257 1.60 -10.41 -21.35
N ALA A 258 1.21 -9.67 -20.32
CA ALA A 258 0.32 -10.18 -19.28
C ALA A 258 -1.03 -10.66 -19.86
N ASN A 259 -1.62 -9.89 -20.80
CA ASN A 259 -2.83 -10.29 -21.50
C ASN A 259 -2.63 -11.53 -22.40
N LEU A 260 -1.46 -11.68 -23.02
CA LEU A 260 -1.09 -12.91 -23.73
C LEU A 260 -1.01 -14.08 -22.74
N GLY A 261 -0.45 -13.87 -21.56
CA GLY A 261 -0.41 -14.87 -20.49
C GLY A 261 -1.81 -15.33 -20.06
N VAL A 262 -2.77 -14.41 -19.90
CA VAL A 262 -4.17 -14.79 -19.60
C VAL A 262 -4.76 -15.71 -20.67
N SER A 263 -4.38 -15.53 -21.93
CA SER A 263 -4.90 -16.32 -23.06
C SER A 263 -4.18 -17.65 -23.28
N LEU A 264 -2.89 -17.73 -22.96
CA LEU A 264 -2.02 -18.84 -23.29
C LEU A 264 -1.67 -19.73 -22.09
N ASN A 265 -1.53 -19.14 -20.89
CA ASN A 265 -1.10 -19.89 -19.72
C ASN A 265 -2.16 -20.90 -19.30
N ARG A 266 -1.71 -22.12 -19.09
CA ARG A 266 -2.52 -23.19 -18.52
C ARG A 266 -1.65 -24.06 -17.61
N PRO A 267 -2.20 -24.58 -16.50
CA PRO A 267 -1.48 -25.55 -15.68
C PRO A 267 -1.33 -26.88 -16.43
N ALA A 268 -0.30 -27.64 -16.06
CA ALA A 268 -0.19 -29.03 -16.49
C ALA A 268 -1.41 -29.83 -16.04
N GLN A 269 -1.91 -30.71 -16.91
CA GLN A 269 -3.05 -31.55 -16.63
C GLN A 269 -2.62 -33.01 -16.71
N ASP A 270 -2.76 -33.73 -15.58
CA ASP A 270 -2.50 -35.16 -15.52
C ASP A 270 -3.48 -35.97 -16.37
N ALA A 271 -3.02 -37.11 -16.89
CA ALA A 271 -3.88 -38.07 -17.49
C ALA A 271 -4.94 -38.59 -16.49
N LEU A 272 -6.16 -38.72 -16.92
CA LEU A 272 -7.26 -39.25 -16.11
C LEU A 272 -7.77 -40.55 -16.70
N PHE A 273 -8.01 -41.51 -15.81
CA PHE A 273 -8.52 -42.83 -16.19
C PHE A 273 -9.77 -43.13 -15.36
N GLN A 274 -10.90 -43.39 -16.03
CA GLN A 274 -12.08 -43.95 -15.35
C GLN A 274 -12.23 -45.41 -15.67
N PHE A 275 -12.25 -46.22 -14.62
CA PHE A 275 -12.40 -47.66 -14.73
C PHE A 275 -13.75 -48.08 -14.13
N GLU A 276 -14.62 -48.66 -14.92
CA GLU A 276 -15.92 -49.13 -14.48
C GLU A 276 -16.17 -50.57 -15.01
N ALA A 277 -16.55 -51.47 -14.10
CA ALA A 277 -16.84 -52.87 -14.41
C ALA A 277 -15.71 -53.60 -15.17
N GLY A 278 -14.46 -53.35 -14.82
CA GLY A 278 -13.30 -54.01 -15.43
C GLY A 278 -12.92 -53.46 -16.82
N ARG A 279 -13.48 -52.32 -17.22
CA ARG A 279 -13.17 -51.66 -18.50
C ARG A 279 -12.90 -50.17 -18.30
N VAL A 280 -12.03 -49.61 -19.14
CA VAL A 280 -11.80 -48.16 -19.22
C VAL A 280 -13.03 -47.51 -19.82
N LYS A 281 -13.72 -46.65 -19.09
CA LYS A 281 -14.91 -45.95 -19.52
C LYS A 281 -14.57 -44.56 -20.09
N GLU A 282 -13.66 -43.88 -19.49
CA GLU A 282 -13.20 -42.55 -19.92
C GLU A 282 -11.68 -42.46 -19.84
N PHE A 283 -11.09 -41.87 -20.84
CA PHE A 283 -9.68 -41.58 -20.92
C PHE A 283 -9.51 -40.11 -21.30
N ARG A 284 -8.86 -39.34 -20.43
CA ARG A 284 -8.46 -37.96 -20.74
C ARG A 284 -6.93 -37.91 -20.79
N PRO A 285 -6.35 -37.61 -21.97
CA PRO A 285 -4.90 -37.54 -22.10
C PRO A 285 -4.30 -36.41 -21.26
N ALA A 286 -3.09 -36.61 -20.82
CA ALA A 286 -2.30 -35.59 -20.20
C ALA A 286 -2.05 -34.40 -21.14
N LYS A 287 -1.95 -33.22 -20.59
CA LYS A 287 -1.57 -31.99 -21.32
C LYS A 287 -0.50 -31.25 -20.56
N ASP A 288 0.53 -30.84 -21.27
CA ASP A 288 1.58 -29.99 -20.69
C ASP A 288 1.02 -28.66 -20.27
N GLY A 289 1.53 -28.16 -19.13
CA GLY A 289 1.34 -26.78 -18.72
C GLY A 289 2.13 -25.85 -19.60
N ILE A 290 1.60 -24.67 -19.82
CA ILE A 290 2.22 -23.61 -20.63
C ILE A 290 2.25 -22.33 -19.79
N LYS A 291 3.38 -21.67 -19.78
CA LYS A 291 3.53 -20.33 -19.19
C LYS A 291 4.35 -19.46 -20.14
N VAL A 292 3.85 -18.27 -20.47
CA VAL A 292 4.59 -17.29 -21.27
C VAL A 292 5.85 -16.87 -20.52
N ASP A 293 7.00 -16.91 -21.20
CA ASP A 293 8.23 -16.32 -20.73
C ASP A 293 8.18 -14.82 -21.03
N GLU A 294 7.85 -14.04 -20.02
CA GLU A 294 7.60 -12.61 -20.16
C GLU A 294 8.85 -11.83 -20.57
N ALA A 295 10.02 -12.20 -20.05
CA ALA A 295 11.27 -11.49 -20.32
C ALA A 295 11.72 -11.70 -21.77
N VAL A 296 11.81 -12.94 -22.21
CA VAL A 296 12.22 -13.28 -23.59
C VAL A 296 11.21 -12.76 -24.61
N THR A 297 9.90 -12.87 -24.31
CA THR A 297 8.85 -12.35 -25.19
C THR A 297 8.91 -10.84 -25.32
N LYS A 298 9.21 -10.09 -24.21
CA LYS A 298 9.40 -8.65 -24.24
C LYS A 298 10.53 -8.23 -25.16
N GLU A 299 11.69 -8.85 -25.02
CA GLU A 299 12.85 -8.56 -25.87
C GLU A 299 12.55 -8.83 -27.36
N ALA A 300 11.87 -9.95 -27.65
CA ALA A 300 11.47 -10.31 -29.00
C ALA A 300 10.47 -9.30 -29.60
N ILE A 301 9.50 -8.82 -28.82
CA ILE A 301 8.55 -7.77 -29.25
C ILE A 301 9.29 -6.48 -29.56
N ILE A 302 10.20 -6.01 -28.67
CA ILE A 302 10.96 -4.77 -28.87
C ILE A 302 11.82 -4.86 -30.13
N ALA A 303 12.48 -5.97 -30.35
CA ALA A 303 13.27 -6.20 -31.57
C ALA A 303 12.39 -6.18 -32.84
N ALA A 304 11.25 -6.85 -32.78
CA ALA A 304 10.31 -6.95 -33.89
C ALA A 304 9.63 -5.61 -34.25
N LEU A 305 9.47 -4.71 -33.29
CA LEU A 305 8.96 -3.35 -33.55
C LEU A 305 9.90 -2.51 -34.45
N SER A 306 11.13 -2.97 -34.66
CA SER A 306 12.08 -2.36 -35.58
C SER A 306 12.13 -3.11 -36.93
N SER A 307 11.99 -4.42 -36.94
CA SER A 307 12.10 -5.28 -38.14
C SER A 307 10.74 -5.63 -38.78
N TRP A 308 9.64 -5.58 -38.00
CA TRP A 308 8.29 -6.01 -38.38
C TRP A 308 8.17 -7.50 -38.71
N GLU A 309 9.16 -8.29 -38.29
CA GLU A 309 9.09 -9.74 -38.40
C GLU A 309 8.10 -10.32 -37.38
N PRO A 310 7.46 -11.43 -37.72
CA PRO A 310 6.58 -12.12 -36.76
C PRO A 310 7.35 -12.57 -35.52
N VAL A 311 6.74 -12.41 -34.37
CA VAL A 311 7.30 -12.82 -33.06
C VAL A 311 6.73 -14.16 -32.67
N GLU A 312 7.60 -15.14 -32.42
CA GLU A 312 7.23 -16.35 -31.69
C GLU A 312 7.24 -16.04 -30.20
N ILE A 313 6.08 -16.17 -29.56
CA ILE A 313 5.92 -15.97 -28.11
C ILE A 313 6.68 -17.09 -27.40
N SER A 314 7.66 -16.74 -26.61
CA SER A 314 8.41 -17.71 -25.82
C SER A 314 7.54 -18.32 -24.73
N ILE A 315 7.49 -19.63 -24.67
CA ILE A 315 6.72 -20.39 -23.67
C ILE A 315 7.62 -21.35 -22.90
N ALA A 316 7.47 -21.36 -21.58
CA ALA A 316 7.99 -22.41 -20.72
C ALA A 316 6.93 -23.49 -20.59
N THR A 317 7.30 -24.75 -20.81
CA THR A 317 6.42 -25.90 -20.64
C THR A 317 6.70 -26.59 -19.32
N SER A 318 5.67 -27.07 -18.65
CA SER A 318 5.77 -27.92 -17.46
C SER A 318 5.09 -29.26 -17.76
N GLU A 319 5.79 -30.34 -17.52
CA GLU A 319 5.24 -31.68 -17.74
C GLU A 319 4.18 -31.99 -16.68
N PRO A 320 3.10 -32.72 -17.10
CA PRO A 320 2.16 -33.29 -16.15
C PRO A 320 2.86 -34.37 -15.30
N ARG A 321 2.42 -34.52 -14.07
CA ARG A 321 2.96 -35.52 -13.16
C ARG A 321 2.68 -36.96 -13.66
N ILE A 322 1.53 -37.18 -14.29
CA ILE A 322 1.13 -38.43 -14.87
C ILE A 322 0.98 -38.25 -16.38
N LYS A 323 1.92 -38.82 -17.13
CA LYS A 323 1.92 -38.76 -18.60
C LYS A 323 1.00 -39.83 -19.18
N THR A 324 0.38 -39.55 -20.32
CA THR A 324 -0.45 -40.50 -21.06
C THR A 324 0.29 -41.80 -21.37
N SER A 325 1.59 -41.73 -21.70
CA SER A 325 2.43 -42.89 -22.03
C SER A 325 2.68 -43.81 -20.83
N GLU A 326 2.59 -43.33 -19.61
CA GLU A 326 2.92 -44.07 -18.38
C GLU A 326 1.69 -44.82 -17.81
N VAL A 327 0.47 -44.43 -18.21
CA VAL A 327 -0.77 -45.00 -17.68
C VAL A 327 -0.83 -46.52 -17.84
N ASN A 328 -0.36 -47.06 -18.96
CA ASN A 328 -0.32 -48.51 -19.19
C ASN A 328 0.73 -49.26 -18.35
N GLN A 329 1.67 -48.54 -17.74
CA GLN A 329 2.75 -49.11 -16.91
C GLN A 329 2.43 -49.04 -15.42
N MET A 330 1.32 -48.41 -15.01
CA MET A 330 0.92 -48.26 -13.60
C MET A 330 0.45 -49.55 -12.94
N GLY A 331 0.31 -50.65 -13.69
CA GLY A 331 0.00 -51.96 -13.15
C GLY A 331 -1.40 -52.10 -12.57
N ILE A 332 -2.34 -51.23 -12.95
CA ILE A 332 -3.75 -51.28 -12.49
C ILE A 332 -4.41 -52.54 -13.10
N ARG A 333 -4.65 -53.57 -12.29
CA ARG A 333 -5.18 -54.86 -12.71
C ARG A 333 -6.54 -55.18 -12.12
N GLU A 334 -6.76 -54.84 -10.84
CA GLU A 334 -7.94 -55.20 -10.08
C GLU A 334 -8.31 -54.21 -9.00
N LEU A 335 -9.50 -54.33 -8.43
CA LEU A 335 -9.93 -53.59 -7.28
C LEU A 335 -9.21 -54.13 -6.02
N ILE A 336 -8.38 -53.30 -5.38
CA ILE A 336 -7.59 -53.69 -4.21
C ILE A 336 -8.26 -53.31 -2.88
N GLY A 337 -9.16 -52.33 -2.86
CA GLY A 337 -9.88 -51.96 -1.65
C GLY A 337 -11.20 -51.27 -1.96
N LYS A 338 -12.19 -51.47 -1.10
CA LYS A 338 -13.52 -50.86 -1.22
C LYS A 338 -13.97 -50.27 0.10
N GLY A 339 -14.43 -49.00 0.07
CA GLY A 339 -15.06 -48.35 1.19
C GLY A 339 -16.44 -47.86 0.82
N GLU A 340 -17.40 -48.07 1.70
CA GLU A 340 -18.78 -47.62 1.50
C GLU A 340 -19.27 -46.85 2.71
N SER A 341 -20.10 -45.82 2.45
CA SER A 341 -20.84 -45.12 3.48
C SER A 341 -22.17 -44.59 2.91
N TYR A 342 -23.13 -44.42 3.79
CA TYR A 342 -24.48 -43.99 3.43
C TYR A 342 -24.75 -42.61 4.05
N PHE A 343 -25.48 -41.77 3.33
CA PHE A 343 -25.83 -40.41 3.79
C PHE A 343 -27.33 -40.11 3.55
N TYR A 344 -28.16 -41.11 3.82
CA TYR A 344 -29.61 -40.98 3.73
C TYR A 344 -30.13 -39.81 4.53
N HIS A 345 -31.22 -39.17 4.09
CA HIS A 345 -31.89 -38.05 4.71
C HIS A 345 -31.00 -36.80 4.86
N SER A 346 -29.90 -36.69 4.13
CA SER A 346 -29.06 -35.50 4.10
C SER A 346 -29.77 -34.37 3.34
N ILE A 347 -29.52 -33.13 3.79
CA ILE A 347 -29.99 -31.90 3.10
C ILE A 347 -29.36 -31.80 1.68
N PRO A 348 -30.03 -31.12 0.73
CA PRO A 348 -29.55 -31.03 -0.66
C PRO A 348 -28.11 -30.55 -0.81
N GLY A 349 -27.72 -29.50 -0.06
CA GLY A 349 -26.34 -28.94 -0.09
C GLY A 349 -25.28 -29.98 0.32
N ARG A 350 -25.60 -30.85 1.32
CA ARG A 350 -24.69 -31.92 1.72
C ARG A 350 -24.58 -33.01 0.65
N ILE A 351 -25.69 -33.38 0.02
CA ILE A 351 -25.70 -34.35 -1.09
C ILE A 351 -24.82 -33.85 -2.24
N HIS A 352 -24.99 -32.55 -2.60
CA HIS A 352 -24.20 -31.90 -3.61
C HIS A 352 -22.69 -31.91 -3.25
N ASN A 353 -22.33 -31.55 -2.04
CA ASN A 353 -20.94 -31.49 -1.58
C ASN A 353 -20.27 -32.87 -1.58
N VAL A 354 -20.97 -33.91 -1.14
CA VAL A 354 -20.49 -35.30 -1.18
C VAL A 354 -20.22 -35.72 -2.64
N ALA A 355 -21.16 -35.46 -3.54
CA ALA A 355 -21.02 -35.79 -4.98
C ALA A 355 -19.86 -35.01 -5.62
N LEU A 356 -19.76 -33.70 -5.34
CA LEU A 356 -18.68 -32.86 -5.87
C LEU A 356 -17.32 -33.33 -5.39
N THR A 357 -17.17 -33.63 -4.07
CA THR A 357 -15.92 -34.12 -3.52
C THR A 357 -15.53 -35.48 -4.09
N ALA A 358 -16.49 -36.38 -4.20
CA ALA A 358 -16.27 -37.71 -4.81
C ALA A 358 -15.85 -37.59 -6.28
N ALA A 359 -16.46 -36.67 -7.03
CA ALA A 359 -16.11 -36.41 -8.43
C ALA A 359 -14.66 -35.88 -8.57
N LYS A 360 -14.18 -35.03 -7.64
CA LYS A 360 -12.78 -34.57 -7.65
C LYS A 360 -11.75 -35.66 -7.38
N LEU A 361 -12.14 -36.72 -6.67
CA LEU A 361 -11.30 -37.90 -6.38
C LEU A 361 -11.36 -38.97 -7.46
N ASN A 362 -12.45 -38.98 -8.23
CA ASN A 362 -12.67 -40.00 -9.21
C ASN A 362 -11.66 -39.94 -10.35
N GLY A 363 -11.00 -41.06 -10.63
CA GLY A 363 -9.97 -41.16 -11.66
C GLY A 363 -8.60 -40.60 -11.32
N VAL A 364 -8.37 -40.16 -10.07
CA VAL A 364 -7.04 -39.73 -9.62
C VAL A 364 -6.11 -40.94 -9.59
N LEU A 365 -4.97 -40.80 -10.28
CA LEU A 365 -3.93 -41.81 -10.32
C LEU A 365 -2.81 -41.44 -9.34
N VAL A 366 -2.30 -42.43 -8.65
CA VAL A 366 -1.16 -42.31 -7.72
C VAL A 366 -0.05 -43.20 -8.24
N ALA A 367 1.10 -42.61 -8.58
CA ALA A 367 2.22 -43.38 -9.10
C ALA A 367 2.88 -44.24 -7.99
N PRO A 368 3.57 -45.34 -8.36
CA PRO A 368 4.30 -46.14 -7.39
C PRO A 368 5.28 -45.31 -6.57
N GLY A 369 5.20 -45.41 -5.24
CA GLY A 369 6.02 -44.62 -4.30
C GLY A 369 5.52 -43.23 -3.96
N GLU A 370 4.44 -42.75 -4.61
CA GLU A 370 3.84 -41.46 -4.27
C GLU A 370 2.91 -41.54 -3.04
N THR A 371 2.78 -40.39 -2.36
CA THR A 371 1.81 -40.22 -1.29
C THR A 371 0.58 -39.48 -1.80
N PHE A 372 -0.58 -40.10 -1.66
CA PHE A 372 -1.86 -39.44 -1.94
C PHE A 372 -2.23 -38.45 -0.84
N SER A 373 -2.58 -37.23 -1.21
CA SER A 373 -3.10 -36.23 -0.28
C SER A 373 -4.54 -35.86 -0.64
N PHE A 374 -5.49 -36.23 0.20
CA PHE A 374 -6.90 -35.88 0.05
C PHE A 374 -7.09 -34.38 -0.07
N ASN A 375 -6.47 -33.58 0.82
CA ASN A 375 -6.64 -32.13 0.83
C ASN A 375 -6.09 -31.46 -0.43
N GLN A 376 -4.95 -31.90 -0.92
CA GLN A 376 -4.38 -31.36 -2.17
C GLN A 376 -5.26 -31.70 -3.38
N THR A 377 -5.83 -32.91 -3.40
CA THR A 377 -6.69 -33.35 -4.51
C THR A 377 -8.04 -32.64 -4.52
N VAL A 378 -8.65 -32.45 -3.37
CA VAL A 378 -9.94 -31.77 -3.22
C VAL A 378 -9.77 -30.26 -3.41
N GLY A 379 -8.64 -29.69 -2.97
CA GLY A 379 -8.35 -28.28 -3.02
C GLY A 379 -9.19 -27.46 -2.04
N ASP A 380 -9.39 -26.18 -2.35
CA ASP A 380 -10.20 -25.29 -1.54
C ASP A 380 -11.67 -25.73 -1.50
N VAL A 381 -12.27 -25.61 -0.30
CA VAL A 381 -13.66 -25.99 -0.03
C VAL A 381 -14.41 -24.71 0.34
N SER A 382 -14.89 -24.03 -0.68
CA SER A 382 -15.58 -22.74 -0.56
C SER A 382 -16.73 -22.66 -1.59
N LYS A 383 -17.56 -21.64 -1.45
CA LYS A 383 -18.62 -21.34 -2.42
C LYS A 383 -18.05 -21.08 -3.82
N GLU A 384 -16.89 -20.42 -3.89
CA GLU A 384 -16.19 -20.08 -5.13
C GLU A 384 -15.76 -21.33 -5.90
N THR A 385 -15.49 -22.43 -5.19
CA THR A 385 -15.13 -23.74 -5.77
C THR A 385 -16.34 -24.68 -5.94
N GLY A 386 -17.55 -24.15 -5.77
CA GLY A 386 -18.81 -24.83 -6.08
C GLY A 386 -19.42 -25.57 -4.90
N TYR A 387 -18.89 -25.45 -3.68
CA TYR A 387 -19.52 -26.05 -2.51
C TYR A 387 -20.74 -25.26 -2.05
N GLN A 388 -21.68 -25.95 -1.41
CA GLN A 388 -22.91 -25.38 -0.89
C GLN A 388 -22.94 -25.41 0.64
N PRO A 389 -23.67 -24.50 1.28
CA PRO A 389 -23.88 -24.51 2.72
C PRO A 389 -24.52 -25.81 3.20
N ALA A 390 -23.88 -26.45 4.16
CA ALA A 390 -24.40 -27.63 4.85
C ALA A 390 -23.83 -27.67 6.27
N TYR A 391 -24.33 -28.56 7.12
CA TYR A 391 -23.86 -28.66 8.50
C TYR A 391 -22.43 -29.18 8.58
N VAL A 392 -21.57 -28.40 9.23
CA VAL A 392 -20.17 -28.72 9.56
C VAL A 392 -19.94 -28.65 11.06
N ILE A 393 -18.90 -29.33 11.56
CA ILE A 393 -18.45 -29.22 12.93
C ILE A 393 -17.26 -28.25 12.95
N LYS A 394 -17.46 -27.09 13.60
CA LYS A 394 -16.42 -26.06 13.73
C LYS A 394 -16.25 -25.70 15.21
N SER A 395 -15.04 -25.87 15.73
CA SER A 395 -14.73 -25.66 17.16
C SER A 395 -15.69 -26.39 18.12
N GLY A 396 -16.06 -27.65 17.79
CA GLY A 396 -16.96 -28.49 18.58
C GLY A 396 -18.47 -28.12 18.50
N ARG A 397 -18.85 -27.21 17.61
CA ARG A 397 -20.25 -26.83 17.38
C ARG A 397 -20.70 -27.16 15.96
N THR A 398 -21.96 -27.55 15.83
CA THR A 398 -22.59 -27.75 14.52
C THR A 398 -23.07 -26.41 13.99
N VAL A 399 -22.52 -25.96 12.88
CA VAL A 399 -22.87 -24.71 12.20
C VAL A 399 -23.16 -24.94 10.73
N LEU A 400 -23.90 -24.05 10.09
CA LEU A 400 -24.10 -24.05 8.66
C LEU A 400 -22.93 -23.32 8.00
N ASP A 401 -22.13 -24.02 7.18
CA ASP A 401 -20.97 -23.46 6.50
C ASP A 401 -20.72 -24.26 5.19
N ASP A 402 -19.87 -23.79 4.30
CA ASP A 402 -19.59 -24.45 3.02
C ASP A 402 -18.87 -25.79 3.22
N GLY A 403 -19.20 -26.78 2.39
CA GLY A 403 -18.49 -28.06 2.33
C GLY A 403 -18.93 -29.10 3.35
N GLY A 404 -20.05 -28.93 4.03
CA GLY A 404 -20.60 -29.99 4.90
C GLY A 404 -20.81 -31.28 4.11
N GLY A 405 -20.17 -32.39 4.55
CA GLY A 405 -20.15 -33.67 3.86
C GLY A 405 -18.77 -34.15 3.38
N VAL A 406 -17.80 -33.24 3.20
CA VAL A 406 -16.45 -33.55 2.72
C VAL A 406 -15.74 -34.58 3.61
N CYS A 407 -15.85 -34.45 4.95
CA CYS A 407 -15.26 -35.41 5.91
C CYS A 407 -15.78 -36.83 5.75
N GLN A 408 -17.05 -37.02 5.31
CA GLN A 408 -17.58 -38.34 5.01
C GLN A 408 -16.89 -38.99 3.82
N VAL A 409 -16.64 -38.20 2.77
CA VAL A 409 -15.90 -38.71 1.59
C VAL A 409 -14.47 -39.09 1.96
N SER A 410 -13.78 -38.25 2.74
CA SER A 410 -12.43 -38.53 3.27
C SER A 410 -12.41 -39.82 4.09
N THR A 411 -13.34 -39.98 5.02
CA THR A 411 -13.42 -41.19 5.86
C THR A 411 -13.74 -42.44 5.04
N THR A 412 -14.57 -42.31 4.01
CA THR A 412 -14.91 -43.44 3.15
C THR A 412 -13.70 -43.88 2.31
N LEU A 413 -12.95 -42.92 1.77
CA LEU A 413 -11.72 -43.21 1.06
C LEU A 413 -10.66 -43.85 1.97
N PHE A 414 -10.50 -43.32 3.20
CA PHE A 414 -9.59 -43.87 4.20
C PHE A 414 -9.94 -45.34 4.54
N ARG A 415 -11.24 -45.66 4.68
CA ARG A 415 -11.66 -47.04 4.89
C ARG A 415 -11.35 -47.94 3.69
N ALA A 416 -11.47 -47.44 2.48
CA ALA A 416 -11.05 -48.19 1.28
C ALA A 416 -9.54 -48.47 1.32
N ALA A 417 -8.75 -47.47 1.66
CA ALA A 417 -7.29 -47.62 1.79
C ALA A 417 -6.85 -48.58 2.91
N LEU A 418 -7.59 -48.64 4.04
CA LEU A 418 -7.34 -49.62 5.08
C LEU A 418 -7.73 -51.05 4.72
N ALA A 419 -8.55 -51.23 3.70
CA ALA A 419 -9.02 -52.55 3.21
C ALA A 419 -8.10 -53.15 2.12
N THR A 420 -6.99 -52.41 1.77
CA THR A 420 -5.97 -52.87 0.85
C THR A 420 -4.82 -53.56 1.58
#